data_8c54e9b1fbae9b7cf890b91d376bfe1f
#
_entry.id   8c54e9b1fbae9b7cf890b91d376bfe1f
#
_cell.length_a   1.000
_cell.length_b   1.000
_cell.length_c   1.000
_cell.angle_alpha   90.00
_cell.angle_beta   90.00
_cell.angle_gamma   90.00
#
_symmetry.space_group_name_H-M   'P 1'
#
loop_
_entity.id
_entity.type
_entity.pdbx_description
1 polymer ?
#
loop_
_entity_poly.entity_id
_entity_poly.type
_entity_poly.pdbx_seq_one_letter_code
_entity_poly.pdbx_strand_id
1 'polypeptide(L)'
;MQSAPPQTSAHDVLARLADVIESRLPSRGGNADTSYVARLLAKGSDSFLKKIGEEATEVVMAAKDADHGGDRSKVVNEVADLWFHCMIALAHYGLRPVDVTEELARRAGTSGIEEKALRKAVDREAQE
;
A
#
# COMPACT_ATOMS: atom_id res chain seq x y z
N MET A 1 -9.92 -37.87 -5.74
CA MET A 1 -8.91 -36.79 -5.68
C MET A 1 -9.63 -35.50 -5.33
N GLN A 2 -9.37 -34.97 -4.15
CA GLN A 2 -9.84 -33.63 -3.82
C GLN A 2 -8.87 -32.63 -4.45
N SER A 3 -9.38 -31.82 -5.34
CA SER A 3 -8.61 -30.67 -5.86
C SER A 3 -8.39 -29.70 -4.71
N ALA A 4 -7.15 -29.25 -4.53
CA ALA A 4 -6.88 -28.16 -3.60
C ALA A 4 -7.75 -26.95 -3.98
N PRO A 5 -8.31 -26.20 -3.00
CA PRO A 5 -9.06 -25.00 -3.34
C PRO A 5 -8.16 -24.05 -4.16
N PRO A 6 -8.73 -23.33 -5.13
CA PRO A 6 -7.94 -22.40 -5.92
C PRO A 6 -7.29 -21.38 -4.97
N GLN A 7 -5.97 -21.27 -5.06
CA GLN A 7 -5.23 -20.25 -4.29
C GLN A 7 -5.69 -18.87 -4.77
N THR A 8 -6.17 -18.06 -3.85
CA THR A 8 -6.53 -16.68 -4.15
C THR A 8 -5.26 -15.93 -4.58
N SER A 9 -5.24 -15.40 -5.80
CA SER A 9 -4.10 -14.63 -6.29
C SER A 9 -3.95 -13.34 -5.48
N ALA A 10 -2.72 -12.81 -5.41
CA ALA A 10 -2.45 -11.52 -4.79
C ALA A 10 -3.27 -10.40 -5.42
N HIS A 11 -3.50 -10.48 -6.74
CA HIS A 11 -4.34 -9.52 -7.46
C HIS A 11 -5.78 -9.55 -6.95
N ASP A 12 -6.35 -10.73 -6.71
CA ASP A 12 -7.71 -10.88 -6.20
C ASP A 12 -7.86 -10.34 -4.78
N VAL A 13 -6.86 -10.53 -3.93
CA VAL A 13 -6.85 -9.98 -2.56
C VAL A 13 -6.89 -8.46 -2.59
N LEU A 14 -6.03 -7.84 -3.40
CA LEU A 14 -5.98 -6.39 -3.53
C LEU A 14 -7.28 -5.83 -4.12
N ALA A 15 -7.84 -6.47 -5.15
CA ALA A 15 -9.09 -6.05 -5.76
C ALA A 15 -10.26 -6.11 -4.77
N ARG A 16 -10.37 -7.19 -4.01
CA ARG A 16 -11.44 -7.34 -3.00
C ARG A 16 -11.29 -6.33 -1.86
N LEU A 17 -10.07 -6.11 -1.41
CA LEU A 17 -9.81 -5.11 -0.36
C LEU A 17 -10.14 -3.70 -0.87
N ALA A 18 -9.80 -3.41 -2.12
CA ALA A 18 -10.18 -2.15 -2.76
C ALA A 18 -11.70 -1.96 -2.80
N ASP A 19 -12.44 -3.01 -3.13
CA ASP A 19 -13.92 -2.96 -3.14
C ASP A 19 -14.47 -2.64 -1.75
N VAL A 20 -13.93 -3.25 -0.71
CA VAL A 20 -14.33 -2.97 0.68
C VAL A 20 -14.04 -1.53 1.05
N ILE A 21 -12.84 -1.04 0.75
CA ILE A 21 -12.43 0.34 1.06
C ILE A 21 -13.34 1.34 0.33
N GLU A 22 -13.60 1.13 -0.96
CA GLU A 22 -14.49 1.99 -1.74
C GLU A 22 -15.91 2.01 -1.18
N SER A 23 -16.40 0.88 -0.67
CA SER A 23 -17.73 0.82 -0.04
C SER A 23 -17.83 1.70 1.21
N ARG A 24 -16.71 2.12 1.79
CA ARG A 24 -16.63 2.97 2.99
C ARG A 24 -16.49 4.45 2.67
N LEU A 25 -16.40 4.82 1.39
CA LEU A 25 -16.39 6.23 0.99
C LEU A 25 -17.67 6.94 1.47
N PRO A 26 -17.59 8.23 1.90
CA PRO A 26 -18.76 8.99 2.30
C PRO A 26 -19.82 9.02 1.19
N SER A 27 -19.42 9.14 -0.07
CA SER A 27 -20.30 9.13 -1.23
C SER A 27 -21.05 7.80 -1.43
N ARG A 28 -20.59 6.74 -0.79
CA ARG A 28 -21.20 5.40 -0.84
C ARG A 28 -21.84 4.96 0.47
N GLY A 29 -22.08 5.90 1.37
CA GLY A 29 -22.75 5.63 2.63
C GLY A 29 -21.86 5.05 3.72
N GLY A 30 -20.54 5.25 3.63
CA GLY A 30 -19.60 4.82 4.68
C GLY A 30 -19.98 5.41 6.04
N ASN A 31 -20.03 4.56 7.07
CA ASN A 31 -20.42 4.94 8.42
C ASN A 31 -19.18 5.07 9.33
N ALA A 32 -18.82 6.30 9.66
CA ALA A 32 -17.67 6.63 10.51
C ALA A 32 -17.79 6.08 11.94
N ASP A 33 -18.99 5.79 12.41
CA ASP A 33 -19.20 5.26 13.77
C ASP A 33 -18.84 3.76 13.86
N THR A 34 -18.94 3.02 12.75
CA THR A 34 -18.75 1.57 12.73
C THR A 34 -17.54 1.11 11.91
N SER A 35 -16.93 2.00 11.12
CA SER A 35 -15.83 1.67 10.22
C SER A 35 -14.64 2.60 10.41
N TYR A 36 -13.49 2.02 10.71
CA TYR A 36 -12.22 2.75 10.77
C TYR A 36 -11.88 3.44 9.44
N VAL A 37 -12.05 2.72 8.33
CA VAL A 37 -11.79 3.26 6.99
C VAL A 37 -12.72 4.44 6.69
N ALA A 38 -14.02 4.28 6.96
CA ALA A 38 -15.00 5.35 6.77
C ALA A 38 -14.65 6.58 7.61
N ARG A 39 -14.17 6.37 8.83
CA ARG A 39 -13.75 7.46 9.72
C ARG A 39 -12.56 8.25 9.14
N LEU A 40 -11.55 7.55 8.65
CA LEU A 40 -10.40 8.20 8.03
C LEU A 40 -10.81 8.97 6.77
N LEU A 41 -11.64 8.37 5.93
CA LEU A 41 -12.12 9.01 4.71
C LEU A 41 -12.99 10.24 5.00
N ALA A 42 -13.84 10.16 6.02
CA ALA A 42 -14.70 11.27 6.42
C ALA A 42 -13.92 12.47 6.99
N LYS A 43 -12.82 12.21 7.69
CA LYS A 43 -11.96 13.26 8.25
C LYS A 43 -11.16 14.03 7.21
N GLY A 44 -11.04 13.50 5.98
CA GLY A 44 -10.29 14.12 4.91
C GLY A 44 -8.86 13.61 4.81
N SER A 45 -8.14 14.14 3.81
CA SER A 45 -6.85 13.60 3.39
C SER A 45 -5.76 13.61 4.47
N ASP A 46 -5.72 14.64 5.30
CA ASP A 46 -4.68 14.74 6.33
C ASP A 46 -4.65 13.54 7.27
N SER A 47 -5.81 12.93 7.56
CA SER A 47 -5.89 11.81 8.49
C SER A 47 -5.22 10.54 7.97
N PHE A 48 -5.46 10.16 6.71
CA PHE A 48 -4.82 8.96 6.15
C PHE A 48 -3.42 9.25 5.60
N LEU A 49 -3.12 10.47 5.16
CA LEU A 49 -1.77 10.85 4.76
C LEU A 49 -0.80 10.83 5.95
N LYS A 50 -1.24 11.30 7.10
CA LYS A 50 -0.50 11.18 8.35
C LYS A 50 -0.20 9.71 8.68
N LYS A 51 -1.18 8.83 8.52
CA LYS A 51 -1.01 7.40 8.74
C LYS A 51 0.04 6.79 7.80
N ILE A 52 0.05 7.17 6.54
CA ILE A 52 1.06 6.71 5.58
C ILE A 52 2.48 7.06 6.08
N GLY A 53 2.68 8.28 6.54
CA GLY A 53 3.97 8.69 7.11
C GLY A 53 4.36 7.90 8.35
N GLU A 54 3.42 7.68 9.27
CA GLU A 54 3.64 6.88 10.47
C GLU A 54 4.00 5.43 10.13
N GLU A 55 3.24 4.78 9.25
CA GLU A 55 3.45 3.38 8.86
C GLU A 55 4.77 3.20 8.09
N ALA A 56 5.15 4.16 7.25
CA ALA A 56 6.44 4.13 6.57
C ALA A 56 7.61 4.14 7.58
N THR A 57 7.51 4.96 8.62
CA THR A 57 8.49 5.00 9.71
C THR A 57 8.53 3.67 10.46
N GLU A 58 7.38 3.06 10.75
CA GLU A 58 7.30 1.77 11.42
C GLU A 58 7.92 0.64 10.59
N VAL A 59 7.79 0.68 9.26
CA VAL A 59 8.51 -0.25 8.36
C VAL A 59 10.01 -0.13 8.56
N VAL A 60 10.54 1.08 8.59
CA VAL A 60 11.97 1.33 8.81
C VAL A 60 12.42 0.77 10.15
N MET A 61 11.66 1.01 11.21
CA MET A 61 11.98 0.53 12.55
C MET A 61 11.95 -1.00 12.62
N ALA A 62 10.92 -1.64 12.06
CA ALA A 62 10.81 -3.09 12.01
C ALA A 62 11.97 -3.73 11.22
N ALA A 63 12.36 -3.12 10.11
CA ALA A 63 13.49 -3.58 9.30
C ALA A 63 14.81 -3.49 10.06
N LYS A 64 15.04 -2.39 10.78
CA LYS A 64 16.24 -2.21 11.60
C LYS A 64 16.28 -3.21 12.75
N ASP A 65 15.16 -3.48 13.40
CA ASP A 65 15.08 -4.53 14.42
C ASP A 65 15.39 -5.92 13.84
N ALA A 66 14.87 -6.20 12.63
CA ALA A 66 15.17 -7.47 11.94
C ALA A 66 16.66 -7.63 11.62
N ASP A 67 17.34 -6.54 11.25
CA ASP A 67 18.80 -6.53 11.02
C ASP A 67 19.60 -6.93 12.28
N HIS A 68 19.02 -6.75 13.45
CA HIS A 68 19.64 -7.02 14.75
C HIS A 68 19.01 -8.22 15.48
N GLY A 69 18.46 -9.17 14.73
CA GLY A 69 17.91 -10.40 15.27
C GLY A 69 16.44 -10.35 15.68
N GLY A 70 15.72 -9.27 15.36
CA GLY A 70 14.30 -9.18 15.59
C GLY A 70 13.48 -10.04 14.62
N ASP A 71 12.17 -10.14 14.89
CA ASP A 71 11.25 -10.97 14.13
C ASP A 71 10.95 -10.36 12.75
N ARG A 72 11.31 -11.06 11.69
CA ARG A 72 11.08 -10.65 10.30
C ARG A 72 9.58 -10.53 9.96
N SER A 73 8.72 -11.24 10.67
CA SER A 73 7.27 -11.15 10.43
C SER A 73 6.71 -9.76 10.73
N LYS A 74 7.36 -9.01 11.61
CA LYS A 74 6.98 -7.62 11.90
C LYS A 74 7.17 -6.70 10.70
N VAL A 75 8.18 -6.97 9.86
CA VAL A 75 8.37 -6.23 8.61
C VAL A 75 7.17 -6.42 7.69
N VAL A 76 6.69 -7.64 7.55
CA VAL A 76 5.50 -7.95 6.75
C VAL A 76 4.27 -7.22 7.30
N ASN A 77 4.08 -7.26 8.63
CA ASN A 77 2.94 -6.58 9.26
C ASN A 77 2.95 -5.07 8.99
N GLU A 78 4.11 -4.44 9.14
CA GLU A 78 4.20 -2.99 8.94
C GLU A 78 4.08 -2.60 7.46
N VAL A 79 4.61 -3.39 6.54
CA VAL A 79 4.41 -3.19 5.11
C VAL A 79 2.94 -3.35 4.74
N ALA A 80 2.24 -4.34 5.31
CA ALA A 80 0.82 -4.53 5.10
C ALA A 80 0.01 -3.32 5.58
N ASP A 81 0.34 -2.76 6.74
CA ASP A 81 -0.31 -1.55 7.27
C ASP A 81 -0.06 -0.36 6.35
N LEU A 82 1.16 -0.20 5.84
CA LEU A 82 1.51 0.86 4.89
C LEU A 82 0.70 0.72 3.60
N TRP A 83 0.65 -0.47 3.01
CA TRP A 83 -0.11 -0.73 1.79
C TRP A 83 -1.59 -0.45 2.00
N PHE A 84 -2.14 -0.87 3.13
CA PHE A 84 -3.54 -0.65 3.47
C PHE A 84 -3.89 0.84 3.50
N HIS A 85 -3.08 1.65 4.16
CA HIS A 85 -3.32 3.10 4.21
C HIS A 85 -3.08 3.78 2.86
N CYS A 86 -2.13 3.30 2.06
CA CYS A 86 -1.97 3.75 0.67
C CYS A 86 -3.21 3.43 -0.17
N MET A 87 -3.85 2.27 0.05
CA MET A 87 -5.08 1.91 -0.65
C MET A 87 -6.25 2.83 -0.26
N ILE A 88 -6.32 3.26 0.98
CA ILE A 88 -7.31 4.27 1.43
C ILE A 88 -7.09 5.58 0.67
N ALA A 89 -5.84 6.02 0.55
CA ALA A 89 -5.51 7.22 -0.22
C ALA A 89 -5.91 7.08 -1.69
N LEU A 90 -5.62 5.94 -2.31
CA LEU A 90 -6.03 5.67 -3.69
C LEU A 90 -7.54 5.81 -3.86
N ALA A 91 -8.33 5.19 -2.97
CA ALA A 91 -9.78 5.25 -3.02
C ALA A 91 -10.29 6.69 -2.93
N HIS A 92 -9.69 7.50 -2.06
CA HIS A 92 -10.05 8.91 -1.92
C HIS A 92 -9.88 9.68 -3.24
N TYR A 93 -8.84 9.36 -4.00
CA TYR A 93 -8.56 10.01 -5.30
C TYR A 93 -9.23 9.30 -6.49
N GLY A 94 -10.10 8.32 -6.24
CA GLY A 94 -10.78 7.57 -7.29
C GLY A 94 -9.88 6.59 -8.05
N LEU A 95 -8.79 6.17 -7.42
CA LEU A 95 -7.80 5.26 -7.97
C LEU A 95 -7.88 3.89 -7.30
N ARG A 96 -7.34 2.88 -7.97
CA ARG A 96 -7.36 1.49 -7.49
C ARG A 96 -5.95 0.90 -7.46
N PRO A 97 -5.73 -0.18 -6.72
CA PRO A 97 -4.44 -0.88 -6.74
C PRO A 97 -3.98 -1.31 -8.15
N VAL A 98 -4.91 -1.63 -9.05
CA VAL A 98 -4.58 -1.96 -10.44
C VAL A 98 -3.84 -0.83 -11.14
N ASP A 99 -4.15 0.41 -10.84
CA ASP A 99 -3.44 1.56 -11.43
C ASP A 99 -1.96 1.54 -11.04
N VAL A 100 -1.67 1.15 -9.81
CA VAL A 100 -0.29 1.01 -9.30
C VAL A 100 0.39 -0.19 -9.93
N THR A 101 -0.28 -1.35 -9.99
CA THR A 101 0.31 -2.55 -10.58
C THR A 101 0.55 -2.41 -12.07
N GLU A 102 -0.31 -1.70 -12.79
CA GLU A 102 -0.08 -1.36 -14.21
C GLU A 102 1.16 -0.49 -14.39
N GLU A 103 1.37 0.51 -13.53
CA GLU A 103 2.58 1.34 -13.56
C GLU A 103 3.83 0.52 -13.25
N LEU A 104 3.76 -0.40 -12.28
CA LEU A 104 4.87 -1.31 -11.98
C LEU A 104 5.15 -2.25 -13.15
N ALA A 105 4.11 -2.78 -13.80
CA ALA A 105 4.26 -3.62 -14.99
C ALA A 105 4.92 -2.85 -16.14
N ARG A 106 4.52 -1.60 -16.34
CA ARG A 106 5.14 -0.70 -17.32
C ARG A 106 6.63 -0.54 -17.08
N ARG A 107 7.03 -0.33 -15.82
CA ARG A 107 8.44 -0.22 -15.43
C ARG A 107 9.18 -1.53 -15.63
N ALA A 108 8.58 -2.65 -15.28
CA ALA A 108 9.16 -3.98 -15.42
C ALA A 108 9.35 -4.35 -16.90
N GLY A 109 8.45 -3.89 -17.80
CA GLY A 109 8.56 -4.07 -19.24
C GLY A 109 9.62 -3.20 -19.91
N THR A 110 10.16 -2.21 -19.20
CA THR A 110 11.25 -1.36 -19.68
C THR A 110 12.55 -2.03 -19.30
N SER A 111 13.41 -2.36 -20.30
CA SER A 111 14.72 -2.93 -20.02
C SER A 111 15.50 -2.04 -19.06
N GLY A 112 15.95 -2.61 -17.94
CA GLY A 112 16.79 -1.90 -16.99
C GLY A 112 16.02 -1.07 -15.94
N ILE A 113 14.97 -1.64 -15.34
CA ILE A 113 14.27 -1.00 -14.21
C ILE A 113 15.25 -0.61 -13.09
N GLU A 114 16.24 -1.46 -12.79
CA GLU A 114 17.28 -1.18 -11.82
C GLU A 114 18.19 -0.04 -12.28
N GLU A 115 18.54 -0.01 -13.55
CA GLU A 115 19.33 1.05 -14.17
C GLU A 115 18.60 2.40 -14.06
N LYS A 116 17.30 2.42 -14.29
CA LYS A 116 16.47 3.62 -14.16
C LYS A 116 16.41 4.11 -12.71
N ALA A 117 16.26 3.20 -11.76
CA ALA A 117 16.27 3.52 -10.32
C ALA A 117 17.62 4.06 -9.91
N LEU A 118 18.71 3.46 -10.40
CA LEU A 118 20.07 3.91 -10.15
C LEU A 118 20.31 5.34 -10.71
N ARG A 119 19.85 5.61 -11.92
CA ARG A 119 19.96 6.97 -12.51
C ARG A 119 19.25 8.02 -11.65
N LYS A 120 18.05 7.72 -11.18
CA LYS A 120 17.32 8.63 -10.29
C LYS A 120 18.05 8.88 -8.98
N ALA A 121 18.64 7.85 -8.39
CA ALA A 121 19.41 7.95 -7.16
C ALA A 121 20.66 8.81 -7.37
N VAL A 122 21.41 8.58 -8.47
CA VAL A 122 22.59 9.36 -8.83
C VAL A 122 22.24 10.83 -9.07
N ASP A 123 21.14 11.09 -9.78
CA ASP A 123 20.69 12.46 -10.06
C ASP A 123 20.32 13.21 -8.77
N ARG A 124 19.71 12.53 -7.81
CA ARG A 124 19.40 13.11 -6.50
C ARG A 124 20.67 13.45 -5.71
N GLU A 125 21.63 12.52 -5.67
CA GLU A 125 22.91 12.75 -5.00
C GLU A 125 23.69 13.91 -5.63
N ALA A 126 23.61 14.07 -6.94
CA ALA A 126 24.26 15.17 -7.64
C ALA A 126 23.63 16.55 -7.35
N GLN A 127 22.40 16.59 -6.83
CA GLN A 127 21.69 17.83 -6.47
C GLN A 127 21.84 18.22 -5.00
N GLU A 128 22.47 17.37 -4.20
CA GLU A 128 22.84 17.65 -2.82
C GLU A 128 24.25 18.32 -2.81
#